data_17667a6bcc293168bb84e09e09041c49
#
_entry.id   17667a6bcc293168bb84e09e09041c49
#
_cell.length_a   1.000
_cell.length_b   1.000
_cell.length_c   1.000
_cell.angle_alpha   90.00
_cell.angle_beta   90.00
_cell.angle_gamma   90.00
#
_symmetry.space_group_name_H-M   'P 1'
#
loop_
_entity.id
_entity.type
_entity.pdbx_description
1 polymer ?
#
loop_
_entity_poly.entity_id
_entity_poly.type
_entity_poly.pdbx_seq_one_letter_code
_entity_poly.pdbx_strand_id
1 'polypeptide(L)'
;MDVFELRDKLIADYCSYIKGFITIKDELIKELVANELKDGLLWPDPLIQLSPFFETGDSIDDLIKSGILHPLCQQIFRIKKDETDFGKQMQLHRHQTEAIKRAAQGSNYILTTGTGSGKSLAYIIPIVNHILQTGSGKGIKAIIVYPMNALANSQEKELGKFVNWGFSSDTKPVTFKRYTGQESEQDKYEICANPPDILLTNYVMLELILTRPNEAPLVNACRNLKFLVLDELHTYRGRQGADVAMLIRRTIDATKAENVICIGTSATLSSSGDRLEQNTEISRVATLLFGSKVEPENVIGEYLQRLTTEFDFTSPSVVTKLKESVDNILKTDTLDIEDIKQNTLFSWIETTFGIDTDPISGRLFRSSAKSISGKDGGAETLSSITGIEKTICQKAIQHALMLGFKTINPATSFPVFAFKLHQFISRGDTVYASLDEKDIRHFTIQKQLYVPNSNKDKILLPLAFCRHCGQEFYTVTKVYDEEKKAWRFLPRELTERIFEENQEAGFLFSDDADEWSDNLSENLEKIPEEWKDQDGDILFNRREYLPKPVQVTADGQVRNNGRHMFFLEAPFRFCPHCKVSY
;
A
#
# COMPACT_ATOMS: atom_id res chain seq x y z
N MET A 1 6.31 14.23 18.74
CA MET A 1 5.65 12.90 18.85
C MET A 1 6.66 11.87 18.38
N ASP A 2 6.91 10.86 19.20
CA ASP A 2 7.78 9.73 18.83
C ASP A 2 6.96 8.72 18.02
N VAL A 3 7.41 8.41 16.80
CA VAL A 3 6.70 7.50 15.90
C VAL A 3 6.74 6.05 16.39
N PHE A 4 7.78 5.68 17.13
CA PHE A 4 7.91 4.33 17.69
C PHE A 4 6.94 4.14 18.86
N GLU A 5 6.85 5.11 19.78
CA GLU A 5 5.85 5.10 20.87
C GLU A 5 4.41 5.11 20.33
N LEU A 6 4.14 5.92 19.30
CA LEU A 6 2.83 5.95 18.65
C LEU A 6 2.48 4.58 18.05
N ARG A 7 3.43 3.94 17.37
CA ARG A 7 3.27 2.60 16.82
C ARG A 7 2.96 1.58 17.90
N ASP A 8 3.72 1.57 18.98
CA ASP A 8 3.54 0.60 20.06
C ASP A 8 2.17 0.75 20.73
N LYS A 9 1.71 1.99 20.93
CA LYS A 9 0.37 2.27 21.43
C LYS A 9 -0.71 1.77 20.46
N LEU A 10 -0.57 2.06 19.17
CA LEU A 10 -1.53 1.63 18.15
C LEU A 10 -1.66 0.10 18.09
N ILE A 11 -0.54 -0.62 18.18
CA ILE A 11 -0.55 -2.09 18.19
C ILE A 11 -1.18 -2.63 19.48
N ALA A 12 -0.89 -2.01 20.64
CA ALA A 12 -1.52 -2.42 21.90
C ALA A 12 -3.03 -2.21 21.87
N ASP A 13 -3.51 -1.07 21.37
CA ASP A 13 -4.93 -0.76 21.22
C ASP A 13 -5.60 -1.73 20.23
N TYR A 14 -4.97 -2.04 19.10
CA TYR A 14 -5.48 -2.99 18.12
C TYR A 14 -5.51 -4.43 18.65
N CYS A 15 -4.49 -4.85 19.39
CA CYS A 15 -4.45 -6.14 20.06
C CYS A 15 -5.61 -6.28 21.08
N SER A 16 -5.85 -5.23 21.85
CA SER A 16 -6.95 -5.16 22.82
C SER A 16 -8.31 -5.25 22.13
N TYR A 17 -8.46 -4.52 21.01
CA TYR A 17 -9.66 -4.55 20.18
C TYR A 17 -9.95 -5.96 19.66
N ILE A 18 -8.97 -6.61 19.02
CA ILE A 18 -9.15 -7.98 18.48
C ILE A 18 -9.52 -8.97 19.58
N LYS A 19 -8.80 -8.94 20.71
CA LYS A 19 -9.10 -9.83 21.85
C LYS A 19 -10.49 -9.62 22.43
N GLY A 20 -11.04 -8.41 22.34
CA GLY A 20 -12.40 -8.09 22.78
C GLY A 20 -13.51 -8.72 21.91
N PHE A 21 -13.24 -9.09 20.67
CA PHE A 21 -14.22 -9.69 19.76
C PHE A 21 -14.20 -11.20 19.70
N ILE A 22 -13.12 -11.83 20.14
CA ILE A 22 -12.92 -13.28 19.99
C ILE A 22 -12.86 -13.89 21.40
N THR A 23 -13.96 -14.53 21.80
CA THR A 23 -13.94 -15.45 22.92
C THR A 23 -13.60 -16.84 22.37
N ILE A 24 -12.61 -17.52 22.95
CA ILE A 24 -12.21 -18.89 22.62
C ILE A 24 -12.35 -19.72 23.88
N LYS A 25 -13.16 -20.80 23.83
CA LYS A 25 -13.42 -21.68 24.98
C LYS A 25 -12.32 -22.74 25.15
N ASP A 26 -11.83 -23.28 24.03
CA ASP A 26 -10.79 -24.31 24.04
C ASP A 26 -9.42 -23.70 24.37
N GLU A 27 -8.78 -24.21 25.44
CA GLU A 27 -7.52 -23.67 25.96
C GLU A 27 -6.34 -23.91 24.97
N LEU A 28 -6.33 -25.02 24.20
CA LEU A 28 -5.26 -25.31 23.24
C LEU A 28 -5.33 -24.31 22.06
N ILE A 29 -6.53 -24.04 21.57
CA ILE A 29 -6.73 -23.04 20.51
C ILE A 29 -6.37 -21.64 21.03
N LYS A 30 -6.77 -21.32 22.24
CA LYS A 30 -6.48 -20.05 22.90
C LYS A 30 -4.97 -19.81 23.07
N GLU A 31 -4.23 -20.86 23.48
CA GLU A 31 -2.78 -20.81 23.61
C GLU A 31 -2.10 -20.66 22.24
N LEU A 32 -2.52 -21.44 21.23
CA LEU A 32 -2.03 -21.29 19.85
C LEU A 32 -2.21 -19.85 19.36
N VAL A 33 -3.43 -19.31 19.42
CA VAL A 33 -3.74 -17.96 18.99
C VAL A 33 -2.92 -16.91 19.77
N ALA A 34 -2.75 -17.09 21.08
CA ALA A 34 -1.97 -16.18 21.91
C ALA A 34 -0.48 -16.16 21.49
N ASN A 35 0.09 -17.33 21.18
CA ASN A 35 1.48 -17.46 20.72
C ASN A 35 1.66 -16.83 19.33
N GLU A 36 0.78 -17.12 18.37
CA GLU A 36 0.82 -16.54 17.02
C GLU A 36 0.67 -15.01 17.04
N LEU A 37 -0.21 -14.47 17.89
CA LEU A 37 -0.35 -13.03 18.09
C LEU A 37 0.91 -12.42 18.71
N LYS A 38 1.57 -13.12 19.64
CA LYS A 38 2.82 -12.67 20.26
C LYS A 38 3.96 -12.66 19.25
N ASP A 39 4.00 -13.63 18.35
CA ASP A 39 5.01 -13.74 17.30
C ASP A 39 4.77 -12.76 16.11
N GLY A 40 3.73 -11.91 16.22
CA GLY A 40 3.49 -10.81 15.29
C GLY A 40 2.73 -11.20 14.01
N LEU A 41 1.96 -12.29 14.03
CA LEU A 41 1.17 -12.75 12.88
C LEU A 41 0.34 -11.64 12.24
N LEU A 42 -0.34 -10.82 13.04
CA LEU A 42 -1.21 -9.75 12.57
C LEU A 42 -0.51 -8.40 12.42
N TRP A 43 0.63 -8.21 13.06
CA TRP A 43 1.44 -6.99 13.06
C TRP A 43 2.93 -7.31 13.11
N PRO A 44 3.50 -7.77 11.99
CA PRO A 44 4.93 -8.07 11.92
C PRO A 44 5.76 -6.83 12.27
N ASP A 45 7.03 -7.05 12.55
CA ASP A 45 7.96 -5.96 12.83
C ASP A 45 7.91 -4.88 11.76
N PRO A 46 7.89 -3.59 12.16
CA PRO A 46 7.83 -2.49 11.21
C PRO A 46 9.10 -2.41 10.39
N LEU A 47 8.95 -1.99 9.14
CA LEU A 47 10.08 -1.71 8.26
C LEU A 47 10.38 -0.21 8.26
N ILE A 48 11.66 0.10 8.33
CA ILE A 48 12.18 1.47 8.23
C ILE A 48 12.79 1.68 6.85
N GLN A 49 12.48 2.82 6.28
CA GLN A 49 13.12 3.32 5.07
C GLN A 49 13.50 4.78 5.26
N LEU A 50 14.78 5.07 5.22
CA LEU A 50 15.29 6.44 5.24
C LEU A 50 15.03 7.11 3.88
N SER A 51 14.67 8.38 3.90
CA SER A 51 14.54 9.19 2.69
C SER A 51 15.91 9.79 2.35
N PRO A 52 16.58 9.32 1.29
CA PRO A 52 17.92 9.81 0.96
C PRO A 52 17.86 11.23 0.39
N PHE A 53 18.98 11.93 0.44
CA PHE A 53 19.13 13.22 -0.21
C PHE A 53 19.26 13.04 -1.73
N PHE A 54 18.82 14.06 -2.46
CA PHE A 54 18.93 14.13 -3.91
C PHE A 54 20.06 15.08 -4.31
N GLU A 55 20.78 14.72 -5.37
CA GLU A 55 21.73 15.64 -5.98
C GLU A 55 21.04 16.93 -6.41
N THR A 56 21.68 18.05 -6.10
CA THR A 56 21.23 19.39 -6.48
C THR A 56 21.37 19.57 -8.00
N GLY A 57 20.32 20.09 -8.63
CA GLY A 57 20.32 20.49 -10.03
C GLY A 57 20.48 22.00 -10.21
N ASP A 58 20.02 22.53 -11.35
CA ASP A 58 20.01 23.96 -11.61
C ASP A 58 18.91 24.66 -10.79
N SER A 59 19.12 25.94 -10.45
CA SER A 59 18.04 26.76 -9.92
C SER A 59 17.08 27.22 -11.02
N ILE A 60 15.87 27.66 -10.65
CA ILE A 60 14.93 28.29 -11.60
C ILE A 60 15.61 29.48 -12.31
N ASP A 61 16.37 30.27 -11.56
CA ASP A 61 17.08 31.46 -12.12
C ASP A 61 18.15 31.09 -13.14
N ASP A 62 18.87 29.99 -12.93
CA ASP A 62 19.89 29.50 -13.88
C ASP A 62 19.25 29.01 -15.18
N LEU A 63 18.08 28.34 -15.07
CA LEU A 63 17.32 27.90 -16.23
C LEU A 63 16.70 29.08 -17.01
N ILE A 64 16.37 30.18 -16.33
CA ILE A 64 15.92 31.43 -16.99
C ILE A 64 17.10 32.09 -17.71
N LYS A 65 18.26 32.25 -17.04
CA LYS A 65 19.47 32.83 -17.65
C LYS A 65 19.95 32.06 -18.88
N SER A 66 19.78 30.73 -18.88
CA SER A 66 20.10 29.89 -20.05
C SER A 66 19.02 29.93 -21.14
N GLY A 67 17.94 30.70 -20.98
CA GLY A 67 16.85 30.82 -21.96
C GLY A 67 15.90 29.64 -22.06
N ILE A 68 16.01 28.67 -21.13
CA ILE A 68 15.12 27.49 -21.09
C ILE A 68 13.76 27.84 -20.53
N LEU A 69 13.71 28.67 -19.46
CA LEU A 69 12.46 29.05 -18.79
C LEU A 69 12.11 30.52 -19.03
N HIS A 70 10.82 30.80 -19.06
CA HIS A 70 10.26 32.15 -19.12
C HIS A 70 10.53 32.90 -17.81
N PRO A 71 10.82 34.23 -17.85
CA PRO A 71 11.14 35.02 -16.63
C PRO A 71 10.09 34.94 -15.52
N LEU A 72 8.80 34.86 -15.84
CA LEU A 72 7.74 34.73 -14.83
C LEU A 72 7.81 33.43 -14.02
N CYS A 73 8.53 32.41 -14.48
CA CYS A 73 8.76 31.18 -13.71
C CYS A 73 9.47 31.47 -12.37
N GLN A 74 10.28 32.54 -12.31
CA GLN A 74 10.93 32.97 -11.05
C GLN A 74 9.92 33.37 -9.97
N GLN A 75 8.79 33.96 -10.34
CA GLN A 75 7.74 34.36 -9.39
C GLN A 75 6.81 33.18 -9.04
N ILE A 76 6.57 32.30 -9.99
CA ILE A 76 5.66 31.17 -9.83
C ILE A 76 6.28 30.08 -8.96
N PHE A 77 7.48 29.61 -9.30
CA PHE A 77 8.14 28.48 -8.66
C PHE A 77 9.04 28.92 -7.50
N ARG A 78 8.39 29.24 -6.36
CA ARG A 78 9.02 29.61 -5.10
C ARG A 78 8.43 28.77 -3.97
N ILE A 79 9.18 28.61 -2.88
CA ILE A 79 8.72 27.97 -1.66
C ILE A 79 7.93 29.01 -0.86
N LYS A 80 6.61 28.96 -0.93
CA LYS A 80 5.66 29.88 -0.31
C LYS A 80 5.02 29.24 0.92
N LYS A 81 4.81 30.03 1.98
CA LYS A 81 4.18 29.57 3.22
C LYS A 81 2.65 29.72 3.20
N ASP A 82 2.16 30.78 2.58
CA ASP A 82 0.74 31.13 2.47
C ASP A 82 0.46 31.89 1.16
N GLU A 83 -0.81 32.27 0.95
CA GLU A 83 -1.28 32.93 -0.25
C GLU A 83 -0.68 34.32 -0.49
N THR A 84 -0.19 34.98 0.53
CA THR A 84 0.38 36.34 0.50
C THR A 84 1.91 36.35 0.44
N ASP A 85 2.54 35.21 0.71
CA ASP A 85 3.99 35.07 0.74
C ASP A 85 4.57 35.06 -0.70
N PHE A 86 5.57 35.92 -0.93
CA PHE A 86 6.35 35.89 -2.19
C PHE A 86 7.26 34.67 -2.27
N GLY A 87 7.53 34.03 -1.15
CA GLY A 87 8.30 32.79 -1.04
C GLY A 87 9.82 32.97 -1.22
N LYS A 88 10.53 31.87 -0.91
CA LYS A 88 11.98 31.75 -1.11
C LYS A 88 12.30 31.14 -2.47
N GLN A 89 13.51 31.40 -2.97
CA GLN A 89 14.03 30.77 -4.19
C GLN A 89 14.01 29.25 -4.03
N MET A 90 13.62 28.55 -5.11
CA MET A 90 13.56 27.10 -5.18
C MET A 90 14.80 26.55 -5.89
N GLN A 91 15.50 25.65 -5.21
CA GLN A 91 16.56 24.84 -5.79
C GLN A 91 15.97 23.52 -6.29
N LEU A 92 16.21 23.19 -7.54
CA LEU A 92 15.72 21.94 -8.11
C LEU A 92 16.67 20.78 -7.82
N HIS A 93 16.11 19.56 -7.85
CA HIS A 93 16.92 18.36 -7.89
C HIS A 93 17.39 18.07 -9.32
N ARG A 94 18.50 17.35 -9.47
CA ARG A 94 19.10 17.04 -10.78
C ARG A 94 18.10 16.36 -11.72
N HIS A 95 17.31 15.38 -11.26
CA HIS A 95 16.28 14.73 -12.09
C HIS A 95 15.20 15.68 -12.59
N GLN A 96 14.83 16.72 -11.81
CA GLN A 96 13.87 17.74 -12.23
C GLN A 96 14.47 18.62 -13.32
N THR A 97 15.73 19.03 -13.15
CA THR A 97 16.45 19.80 -14.18
C THR A 97 16.57 19.03 -15.51
N GLU A 98 16.90 17.73 -15.43
CA GLU A 98 16.99 16.89 -16.64
C GLU A 98 15.64 16.77 -17.32
N ALA A 99 14.53 16.57 -16.59
CA ALA A 99 13.20 16.51 -17.13
C ALA A 99 12.80 17.82 -17.86
N ILE A 100 13.09 18.97 -17.24
CA ILE A 100 12.83 20.27 -17.86
C ILE A 100 13.61 20.43 -19.18
N LYS A 101 14.89 20.02 -19.20
CA LYS A 101 15.71 20.05 -20.41
C LYS A 101 15.19 19.12 -21.51
N ARG A 102 14.71 17.90 -21.16
CA ARG A 102 14.08 16.97 -22.11
C ARG A 102 12.77 17.51 -22.67
N ALA A 103 11.93 18.10 -21.84
CA ALA A 103 10.71 18.75 -22.28
C ALA A 103 11.00 19.92 -23.25
N ALA A 104 12.02 20.74 -22.97
CA ALA A 104 12.45 21.85 -23.83
C ALA A 104 12.94 21.36 -25.22
N GLN A 105 13.51 20.15 -25.28
CA GLN A 105 13.91 19.49 -26.53
C GLN A 105 12.74 18.85 -27.28
N GLY A 106 11.53 18.85 -26.71
CA GLY A 106 10.35 18.22 -27.32
C GLY A 106 10.33 16.70 -27.19
N SER A 107 11.10 16.12 -26.29
CA SER A 107 11.24 14.67 -26.13
C SER A 107 10.21 14.11 -25.15
N ASN A 108 9.66 12.92 -25.45
CA ASN A 108 8.92 12.12 -24.48
C ASN A 108 9.88 11.62 -23.40
N TYR A 109 9.44 11.57 -22.15
CA TYR A 109 10.28 11.06 -21.06
C TYR A 109 9.47 10.40 -19.94
N ILE A 110 10.18 9.57 -19.16
CA ILE A 110 9.65 8.88 -18.00
C ILE A 110 10.47 9.25 -16.76
N LEU A 111 9.78 9.53 -15.66
CA LEU A 111 10.39 9.74 -14.35
C LEU A 111 10.22 8.49 -13.50
N THR A 112 11.31 7.83 -13.14
CA THR A 112 11.35 6.62 -12.30
C THR A 112 11.98 6.93 -10.96
N THR A 113 11.37 7.85 -10.21
CA THR A 113 11.87 8.29 -8.92
C THR A 113 10.90 7.90 -7.81
N GLY A 114 11.38 7.65 -6.60
CA GLY A 114 10.55 7.27 -5.46
C GLY A 114 9.57 8.35 -5.04
N THR A 115 8.64 7.98 -4.15
CA THR A 115 7.68 8.93 -3.57
C THR A 115 8.41 10.00 -2.74
N GLY A 116 7.97 11.25 -2.85
CA GLY A 116 8.58 12.39 -2.14
C GLY A 116 9.77 13.03 -2.86
N SER A 117 10.11 12.61 -4.08
CA SER A 117 11.21 13.19 -4.88
C SER A 117 10.82 14.47 -5.63
N GLY A 118 9.57 14.95 -5.49
CA GLY A 118 9.10 16.13 -6.23
C GLY A 118 8.86 15.87 -7.73
N LYS A 119 8.44 14.65 -8.11
CA LYS A 119 8.13 14.27 -9.51
C LYS A 119 7.21 15.27 -10.23
N SER A 120 6.22 15.80 -9.52
CA SER A 120 5.23 16.70 -10.10
C SER A 120 5.86 17.97 -10.68
N LEU A 121 6.87 18.53 -10.02
CA LEU A 121 7.57 19.72 -10.54
C LEU A 121 8.28 19.45 -11.87
N ALA A 122 8.75 18.24 -12.10
CA ALA A 122 9.45 17.87 -13.31
C ALA A 122 8.57 17.89 -14.57
N TYR A 123 7.24 17.86 -14.44
CA TYR A 123 6.31 18.07 -15.56
C TYR A 123 5.52 19.38 -15.44
N ILE A 124 5.22 19.86 -14.23
CA ILE A 124 4.49 21.13 -14.03
C ILE A 124 5.31 22.33 -14.54
N ILE A 125 6.62 22.37 -14.24
CA ILE A 125 7.48 23.48 -14.65
C ILE A 125 7.50 23.64 -16.19
N PRO A 126 7.80 22.61 -16.99
CA PRO A 126 7.76 22.75 -18.46
C PRO A 126 6.36 23.05 -19.01
N ILE A 127 5.29 22.53 -18.41
CA ILE A 127 3.91 22.86 -18.81
C ILE A 127 3.63 24.35 -18.61
N VAL A 128 3.88 24.86 -17.40
CA VAL A 128 3.68 26.28 -17.07
C VAL A 128 4.55 27.17 -17.96
N ASN A 129 5.82 26.80 -18.15
CA ASN A 129 6.73 27.51 -19.04
C ASN A 129 6.16 27.65 -20.46
N HIS A 130 5.65 26.57 -21.02
CA HIS A 130 5.05 26.59 -22.37
C HIS A 130 3.80 27.48 -22.44
N ILE A 131 2.95 27.44 -21.40
CA ILE A 131 1.76 28.29 -21.32
C ILE A 131 2.16 29.77 -21.28
N LEU A 132 3.18 30.12 -20.49
CA LEU A 132 3.70 31.50 -20.42
C LEU A 132 4.27 31.98 -21.75
N GLN A 133 4.93 31.12 -22.53
CA GLN A 133 5.49 31.44 -23.86
C GLN A 133 4.41 31.59 -24.92
N THR A 134 3.33 30.79 -24.84
CA THR A 134 2.28 30.75 -25.88
C THR A 134 1.04 31.59 -25.54
N GLY A 135 0.92 32.01 -24.29
CA GLY A 135 -0.20 32.76 -23.72
C GLY A 135 -1.28 31.87 -23.11
N SER A 136 -1.78 32.28 -21.93
CA SER A 136 -2.91 31.64 -21.23
C SER A 136 -4.25 31.94 -21.92
N GLY A 137 -5.27 31.10 -21.65
CA GLY A 137 -6.65 31.26 -22.17
C GLY A 137 -6.84 30.88 -23.63
N LYS A 138 -5.87 30.23 -24.27
CA LYS A 138 -5.92 29.79 -25.68
C LYS A 138 -6.21 28.29 -25.84
N GLY A 139 -7.08 27.76 -24.99
CA GLY A 139 -7.42 26.35 -24.92
C GLY A 139 -6.46 25.52 -24.08
N ILE A 140 -6.74 24.21 -23.98
CA ILE A 140 -6.02 23.26 -23.11
C ILE A 140 -4.65 22.94 -23.73
N LYS A 141 -3.59 23.22 -22.97
CA LYS A 141 -2.20 22.94 -23.36
C LYS A 141 -1.66 21.66 -22.74
N ALA A 142 -2.23 21.25 -21.60
CA ALA A 142 -1.83 20.05 -20.90
C ALA A 142 -3.01 19.29 -20.31
N ILE A 143 -2.98 17.97 -20.45
CA ILE A 143 -3.87 17.03 -19.75
C ILE A 143 -3.00 16.19 -18.82
N ILE A 144 -3.35 16.14 -17.53
CA ILE A 144 -2.67 15.31 -16.53
C ILE A 144 -3.65 14.26 -16.03
N VAL A 145 -3.32 12.99 -16.27
CA VAL A 145 -4.16 11.84 -15.97
C VAL A 145 -3.64 11.15 -14.71
N TYR A 146 -4.46 11.10 -13.67
CA TYR A 146 -4.19 10.44 -12.42
C TYR A 146 -4.91 9.08 -12.33
N PRO A 147 -4.35 8.07 -11.64
CA PRO A 147 -5.03 6.78 -11.48
C PRO A 147 -6.28 6.85 -10.58
N MET A 148 -6.35 7.83 -9.69
CA MET A 148 -7.47 8.00 -8.73
C MET A 148 -7.77 9.48 -8.47
N ASN A 149 -9.05 9.77 -8.15
CA ASN A 149 -9.52 11.12 -7.85
C ASN A 149 -8.82 11.76 -6.64
N ALA A 150 -8.48 10.97 -5.62
CA ALA A 150 -7.78 11.48 -4.43
C ALA A 150 -6.43 12.12 -4.78
N LEU A 151 -5.70 11.55 -5.74
CA LEU A 151 -4.44 12.14 -6.23
C LEU A 151 -4.70 13.42 -7.00
N ALA A 152 -5.69 13.45 -7.90
CA ALA A 152 -6.07 14.66 -8.63
C ALA A 152 -6.43 15.81 -7.66
N ASN A 153 -7.20 15.51 -6.60
CA ASN A 153 -7.58 16.47 -5.57
C ASN A 153 -6.37 17.04 -4.79
N SER A 154 -5.41 16.17 -4.46
CA SER A 154 -4.19 16.58 -3.77
C SER A 154 -3.31 17.44 -4.67
N GLN A 155 -3.13 17.03 -5.93
CA GLN A 155 -2.30 17.75 -6.90
C GLN A 155 -2.91 19.09 -7.32
N GLU A 156 -4.23 19.21 -7.38
CA GLU A 156 -4.91 20.49 -7.59
C GLU A 156 -4.50 21.52 -6.53
N LYS A 157 -4.49 21.11 -5.25
CA LYS A 157 -4.07 21.96 -4.14
C LYS A 157 -2.59 22.34 -4.23
N GLU A 158 -1.72 21.36 -4.55
CA GLU A 158 -0.28 21.61 -4.68
C GLU A 158 0.05 22.53 -5.87
N LEU A 159 -0.60 22.33 -7.02
CA LEU A 159 -0.45 23.22 -8.15
C LEU A 159 -0.91 24.65 -7.82
N GLY A 160 -1.99 24.78 -7.07
CA GLY A 160 -2.52 26.06 -6.61
C GLY A 160 -1.51 26.89 -5.77
N LYS A 161 -0.70 26.23 -4.95
CA LYS A 161 0.34 26.91 -4.15
C LYS A 161 1.38 27.62 -5.04
N PHE A 162 1.71 27.04 -6.21
CA PHE A 162 2.64 27.66 -7.13
C PHE A 162 1.97 28.74 -7.97
N VAL A 163 0.86 28.41 -8.62
CA VAL A 163 0.26 29.20 -9.69
C VAL A 163 -0.67 30.30 -9.17
N ASN A 164 -1.34 30.09 -8.01
CA ASN A 164 -2.30 31.05 -7.48
C ASN A 164 -1.72 31.93 -6.36
N TRP A 165 -0.88 31.37 -5.47
CA TRP A 165 -0.34 32.14 -4.34
C TRP A 165 0.63 33.23 -4.80
N GLY A 166 0.50 34.42 -4.23
CA GLY A 166 1.28 35.60 -4.63
C GLY A 166 0.75 36.32 -5.86
N PHE A 167 -0.44 35.94 -6.38
CA PHE A 167 -1.11 36.60 -7.51
C PHE A 167 -2.53 37.00 -7.11
N SER A 168 -3.01 38.16 -7.59
CA SER A 168 -4.42 38.52 -7.45
C SER A 168 -5.29 37.69 -8.41
N SER A 169 -6.61 37.61 -8.17
CA SER A 169 -7.55 36.85 -8.99
C SER A 169 -7.45 37.19 -10.49
N ASP A 170 -7.18 38.44 -10.80
CA ASP A 170 -7.18 38.96 -12.18
C ASP A 170 -5.81 38.86 -12.88
N THR A 171 -4.76 38.50 -12.12
CA THR A 171 -3.38 38.44 -12.63
C THR A 171 -2.80 37.05 -12.66
N LYS A 172 -3.61 36.01 -12.45
CA LYS A 172 -3.15 34.62 -12.49
C LYS A 172 -2.57 34.29 -13.87
N PRO A 173 -1.28 33.89 -13.92
CA PRO A 173 -0.59 33.70 -15.19
C PRO A 173 -1.01 32.42 -15.94
N VAL A 174 -1.60 31.45 -15.25
CA VAL A 174 -1.99 30.12 -15.78
C VAL A 174 -3.29 29.68 -15.11
N THR A 175 -4.18 29.08 -15.89
CA THR A 175 -5.44 28.52 -15.40
C THR A 175 -5.38 26.99 -15.37
N PHE A 176 -5.96 26.40 -14.35
CA PHE A 176 -6.11 24.94 -14.24
C PHE A 176 -7.44 24.60 -13.60
N LYS A 177 -7.99 23.46 -13.96
CA LYS A 177 -9.22 22.91 -13.41
C LYS A 177 -9.14 21.40 -13.33
N ARG A 178 -9.84 20.86 -12.35
CA ARG A 178 -10.06 19.43 -12.22
C ARG A 178 -11.35 19.06 -12.94
N TYR A 179 -11.34 17.88 -13.61
CA TYR A 179 -12.51 17.29 -14.27
C TYR A 179 -12.46 15.77 -14.10
N THR A 180 -13.01 15.28 -12.98
CA THR A 180 -12.86 13.89 -12.51
C THR A 180 -14.18 13.14 -12.33
N GLY A 181 -15.32 13.83 -12.60
CA GLY A 181 -16.67 13.32 -12.40
C GLY A 181 -17.22 13.59 -10.98
N GLN A 182 -16.45 14.28 -10.12
CA GLN A 182 -16.89 14.75 -8.80
C GLN A 182 -17.45 16.18 -8.82
N GLU A 183 -17.26 16.86 -9.93
CA GLU A 183 -17.71 18.24 -10.17
C GLU A 183 -19.23 18.29 -10.31
N SER A 184 -19.84 19.39 -9.84
CA SER A 184 -21.26 19.66 -10.06
C SER A 184 -21.55 19.88 -11.55
N GLU A 185 -22.79 19.72 -11.97
CA GLU A 185 -23.20 19.99 -13.37
C GLU A 185 -22.92 21.45 -13.76
N GLN A 186 -23.07 22.39 -12.82
CA GLN A 186 -22.74 23.79 -13.02
C GLN A 186 -21.25 24.00 -13.28
N ASP A 187 -20.39 23.37 -12.45
CA ASP A 187 -18.93 23.45 -12.62
C ASP A 187 -18.51 22.84 -13.97
N LYS A 188 -19.07 21.70 -14.35
CA LYS A 188 -18.80 21.07 -15.65
C LYS A 188 -19.15 21.99 -16.82
N TYR A 189 -20.30 22.63 -16.73
CA TYR A 189 -20.75 23.59 -17.75
C TYR A 189 -19.76 24.77 -17.85
N GLU A 190 -19.36 25.35 -16.71
CA GLU A 190 -18.40 26.46 -16.66
C GLU A 190 -17.03 26.07 -17.22
N ILE A 191 -16.54 24.86 -16.91
CA ILE A 191 -15.27 24.34 -17.43
C ILE A 191 -15.35 24.12 -18.94
N CYS A 192 -16.48 23.61 -19.45
CA CYS A 192 -16.71 23.46 -20.90
C CYS A 192 -16.82 24.79 -21.63
N ALA A 193 -17.45 25.80 -20.99
CA ALA A 193 -17.59 27.13 -21.55
C ALA A 193 -16.27 27.93 -21.54
N ASN A 194 -15.45 27.74 -20.51
CA ASN A 194 -14.16 28.41 -20.32
C ASN A 194 -13.06 27.38 -20.03
N PRO A 195 -12.57 26.63 -21.04
CA PRO A 195 -11.57 25.60 -20.84
C PRO A 195 -10.26 26.15 -20.25
N PRO A 196 -9.68 25.48 -19.24
CA PRO A 196 -8.43 25.90 -18.60
C PRO A 196 -7.22 25.61 -19.50
N ASP A 197 -6.06 26.14 -19.14
CA ASP A 197 -4.78 25.78 -19.78
C ASP A 197 -4.34 24.36 -19.42
N ILE A 198 -4.60 23.93 -18.16
CA ILE A 198 -4.24 22.61 -17.63
C ILE A 198 -5.51 21.91 -17.13
N LEU A 199 -5.77 20.73 -17.65
CA LEU A 199 -6.87 19.86 -17.23
C LEU A 199 -6.33 18.69 -16.37
N LEU A 200 -6.80 18.59 -15.12
CA LEU A 200 -6.49 17.49 -14.21
C LEU A 200 -7.64 16.48 -14.27
N THR A 201 -7.38 15.23 -14.62
CA THR A 201 -8.44 14.24 -14.81
C THR A 201 -8.00 12.82 -14.38
N ASN A 202 -8.87 11.85 -14.52
CA ASN A 202 -8.55 10.43 -14.43
C ASN A 202 -8.81 9.74 -15.78
N TYR A 203 -8.31 8.49 -15.95
CA TYR A 203 -8.41 7.80 -17.23
C TYR A 203 -9.87 7.49 -17.62
N VAL A 204 -10.76 7.20 -16.66
CA VAL A 204 -12.18 6.95 -16.93
C VAL A 204 -12.87 8.22 -17.43
N MET A 205 -12.57 9.34 -16.79
CA MET A 205 -13.16 10.63 -17.19
C MET A 205 -12.62 11.11 -18.52
N LEU A 206 -11.33 10.86 -18.83
CA LEU A 206 -10.77 11.16 -20.14
C LEU A 206 -11.48 10.37 -21.25
N GLU A 207 -11.79 9.09 -21.02
CA GLU A 207 -12.60 8.27 -21.96
C GLU A 207 -13.99 8.90 -22.17
N LEU A 208 -14.63 9.35 -21.09
CA LEU A 208 -15.96 9.98 -21.15
C LEU A 208 -15.92 11.34 -21.88
N ILE A 209 -14.88 12.15 -21.67
CA ILE A 209 -14.66 13.43 -22.39
C ILE A 209 -14.60 13.19 -23.92
N LEU A 210 -13.95 12.12 -24.35
CA LEU A 210 -13.84 11.79 -25.78
C LEU A 210 -15.14 11.27 -26.41
N THR A 211 -16.08 10.77 -25.61
CA THR A 211 -17.26 10.07 -26.11
C THR A 211 -18.57 10.81 -25.89
N ARG A 212 -18.64 11.72 -24.93
CA ARG A 212 -19.86 12.45 -24.58
C ARG A 212 -20.00 13.74 -25.40
N PRO A 213 -21.17 14.01 -26.00
CA PRO A 213 -21.40 15.23 -26.77
C PRO A 213 -21.25 16.52 -25.95
N ASN A 214 -21.63 16.50 -24.67
CA ASN A 214 -21.58 17.68 -23.81
C ASN A 214 -20.14 18.14 -23.52
N GLU A 215 -19.16 17.24 -23.55
CA GLU A 215 -17.74 17.50 -23.35
C GLU A 215 -16.98 17.81 -24.66
N ALA A 216 -17.65 17.78 -25.82
CA ALA A 216 -17.03 18.13 -27.09
C ALA A 216 -16.30 19.51 -27.11
N PRO A 217 -16.75 20.56 -26.38
CA PRO A 217 -15.99 21.81 -26.27
C PRO A 217 -14.59 21.61 -25.67
N LEU A 218 -14.41 20.71 -24.69
CA LEU A 218 -13.11 20.38 -24.09
C LEU A 218 -12.18 19.73 -25.13
N VAL A 219 -12.70 18.76 -25.90
CA VAL A 219 -11.93 18.12 -26.99
C VAL A 219 -11.49 19.15 -28.02
N ASN A 220 -12.38 20.04 -28.42
CA ASN A 220 -12.06 21.12 -29.36
C ASN A 220 -11.03 22.11 -28.80
N ALA A 221 -11.07 22.38 -27.49
CA ALA A 221 -10.09 23.23 -26.83
C ALA A 221 -8.69 22.60 -26.75
N CYS A 222 -8.56 21.28 -26.96
CA CYS A 222 -7.29 20.54 -26.93
C CYS A 222 -6.52 20.58 -28.26
N ARG A 223 -6.93 21.34 -29.28
CA ARG A 223 -6.18 21.43 -30.57
C ARG A 223 -4.74 21.92 -30.39
N ASN A 224 -4.47 22.67 -29.36
CA ASN A 224 -3.14 23.16 -28.99
C ASN A 224 -2.51 22.34 -27.86
N LEU A 225 -2.95 21.10 -27.63
CA LEU A 225 -2.40 20.22 -26.61
C LEU A 225 -0.92 19.97 -26.89
N LYS A 226 -0.09 20.29 -25.91
CA LYS A 226 1.36 20.10 -25.97
C LYS A 226 1.85 18.99 -25.06
N PHE A 227 1.18 18.78 -23.94
CA PHE A 227 1.59 17.80 -22.94
C PHE A 227 0.45 16.85 -22.58
N LEU A 228 0.75 15.56 -22.59
CA LEU A 228 -0.10 14.51 -22.05
C LEU A 228 0.70 13.77 -20.97
N VAL A 229 0.30 13.95 -19.72
CA VAL A 229 0.99 13.38 -18.56
C VAL A 229 0.17 12.23 -17.99
N LEU A 230 0.82 11.08 -17.77
CA LEU A 230 0.24 9.94 -17.05
C LEU A 230 1.01 9.74 -15.76
N ASP A 231 0.34 10.00 -14.65
CA ASP A 231 0.92 9.82 -13.32
C ASP A 231 0.77 8.36 -12.86
N GLU A 232 1.78 7.86 -12.14
CA GLU A 232 1.86 6.51 -11.58
C GLU A 232 1.62 5.39 -12.63
N LEU A 233 2.41 5.38 -13.70
CA LEU A 233 2.32 4.42 -14.83
C LEU A 233 2.30 2.95 -14.39
N HIS A 234 2.92 2.61 -13.26
CA HIS A 234 2.95 1.25 -12.74
C HIS A 234 1.57 0.71 -12.32
N THR A 235 0.57 1.58 -12.18
CA THR A 235 -0.82 1.19 -11.91
C THR A 235 -1.53 0.64 -13.16
N TYR A 236 -1.07 1.02 -14.35
CA TYR A 236 -1.68 0.62 -15.62
C TYR A 236 -1.01 -0.66 -16.15
N ARG A 237 -1.44 -1.84 -15.64
CA ARG A 237 -0.90 -3.15 -16.02
C ARG A 237 -1.95 -4.05 -16.66
N GLY A 238 -1.50 -5.07 -17.40
CA GLY A 238 -2.38 -6.06 -18.02
C GLY A 238 -3.42 -5.43 -18.94
N ARG A 239 -4.68 -5.85 -18.80
CA ARG A 239 -5.80 -5.36 -19.62
C ARG A 239 -5.98 -3.84 -19.50
N GLN A 240 -5.94 -3.31 -18.29
CA GLN A 240 -6.07 -1.87 -18.06
C GLN A 240 -4.96 -1.06 -18.75
N GLY A 241 -3.73 -1.58 -18.79
CA GLY A 241 -2.63 -0.96 -19.52
C GLY A 241 -2.90 -0.87 -21.03
N ALA A 242 -3.47 -1.92 -21.61
CA ALA A 242 -3.87 -1.92 -23.03
C ALA A 242 -5.00 -0.92 -23.31
N ASP A 243 -6.01 -0.85 -22.45
CA ASP A 243 -7.12 0.11 -22.56
C ASP A 243 -6.61 1.56 -22.51
N VAL A 244 -5.70 1.86 -21.55
CA VAL A 244 -5.08 3.19 -21.42
C VAL A 244 -4.21 3.53 -22.63
N ALA A 245 -3.46 2.56 -23.17
CA ALA A 245 -2.67 2.78 -24.39
C ALA A 245 -3.55 3.15 -25.60
N MET A 246 -4.71 2.52 -25.75
CA MET A 246 -5.68 2.88 -26.78
C MET A 246 -6.32 4.24 -26.52
N LEU A 247 -6.62 4.55 -25.25
CA LEU A 247 -7.17 5.86 -24.86
C LEU A 247 -6.21 7.00 -25.21
N ILE A 248 -4.91 6.84 -24.94
CA ILE A 248 -3.88 7.83 -25.30
C ILE A 248 -3.90 8.12 -26.82
N ARG A 249 -3.89 7.07 -27.66
CA ARG A 249 -3.92 7.21 -29.12
C ARG A 249 -5.18 7.93 -29.60
N ARG A 250 -6.33 7.53 -29.06
CA ARG A 250 -7.62 8.17 -29.35
C ARG A 250 -7.64 9.63 -28.90
N THR A 251 -7.02 9.95 -27.76
CA THR A 251 -6.92 11.33 -27.28
C THR A 251 -6.11 12.18 -28.25
N ILE A 252 -4.94 11.72 -28.67
CA ILE A 252 -4.07 12.44 -29.61
C ILE A 252 -4.78 12.61 -30.95
N ASP A 253 -5.43 11.57 -31.47
CA ASP A 253 -6.17 11.62 -32.73
C ASP A 253 -7.39 12.57 -32.67
N ALA A 254 -8.20 12.47 -31.62
CA ALA A 254 -9.40 13.29 -31.45
C ALA A 254 -9.08 14.78 -31.26
N THR A 255 -7.99 15.10 -30.57
CA THR A 255 -7.56 16.49 -30.33
C THR A 255 -6.89 17.10 -31.56
N LYS A 256 -6.46 16.29 -32.55
CA LYS A 256 -5.70 16.73 -33.75
C LYS A 256 -4.46 17.55 -33.38
N ALA A 257 -3.90 17.30 -32.18
CA ALA A 257 -2.74 18.02 -31.70
C ALA A 257 -1.46 17.46 -32.33
N GLU A 258 -0.57 18.36 -32.74
CA GLU A 258 0.72 18.00 -33.33
C GLU A 258 1.84 18.06 -32.28
N ASN A 259 2.79 17.14 -32.38
CA ASN A 259 4.00 17.14 -31.54
C ASN A 259 3.70 17.14 -30.00
N VAL A 260 2.74 16.33 -29.60
CA VAL A 260 2.40 16.13 -28.19
C VAL A 260 3.57 15.42 -27.48
N ILE A 261 4.01 15.98 -26.35
CA ILE A 261 5.00 15.39 -25.49
C ILE A 261 4.27 14.52 -24.47
N CYS A 262 4.51 13.22 -24.52
CA CYS A 262 4.00 12.26 -23.54
C CYS A 262 4.98 12.11 -22.39
N ILE A 263 4.50 12.30 -21.18
CA ILE A 263 5.28 12.23 -19.95
C ILE A 263 4.67 11.18 -19.03
N GLY A 264 5.50 10.31 -18.46
CA GLY A 264 5.05 9.36 -17.48
C GLY A 264 5.82 9.47 -16.17
N THR A 265 5.14 9.21 -15.05
CA THR A 265 5.81 9.05 -13.76
C THR A 265 5.59 7.65 -13.22
N SER A 266 6.56 7.12 -12.50
CA SER A 266 6.42 5.83 -11.81
C SER A 266 7.32 5.77 -10.59
N ALA A 267 6.90 5.06 -9.56
CA ALA A 267 7.78 4.74 -8.43
C ALA A 267 8.76 3.60 -8.81
N THR A 268 8.27 2.58 -9.52
CA THR A 268 9.07 1.43 -9.99
C THR A 268 8.38 0.77 -11.17
N LEU A 269 9.05 0.61 -12.30
CA LEU A 269 8.52 -0.12 -13.47
C LEU A 269 9.25 -1.44 -13.75
N SER A 270 10.51 -1.57 -13.34
CA SER A 270 11.32 -2.80 -13.46
C SER A 270 12.17 -2.99 -12.22
N SER A 271 12.32 -4.24 -11.80
CA SER A 271 13.11 -4.66 -10.63
C SER A 271 14.23 -5.64 -10.97
N SER A 272 14.38 -6.03 -12.25
CA SER A 272 15.38 -7.00 -12.72
C SER A 272 16.35 -6.38 -13.72
N GLY A 273 17.59 -6.84 -13.73
CA GLY A 273 18.62 -6.39 -14.65
C GLY A 273 19.43 -5.17 -14.17
N ASP A 274 20.48 -4.84 -14.91
CA ASP A 274 21.21 -3.60 -14.70
C ASP A 274 20.36 -2.38 -15.14
N ARG A 275 20.86 -1.17 -14.84
CA ARG A 275 20.13 0.06 -15.14
C ARG A 275 19.87 0.26 -16.64
N LEU A 276 20.79 -0.14 -17.49
CA LEU A 276 20.63 0.03 -18.94
C LEU A 276 19.51 -0.88 -19.44
N GLU A 277 19.48 -2.11 -18.97
CA GLU A 277 18.41 -3.07 -19.24
C GLU A 277 17.08 -2.57 -18.70
N GLN A 278 17.07 -2.07 -17.44
CA GLN A 278 15.86 -1.48 -16.84
C GLN A 278 15.34 -0.29 -17.65
N ASN A 279 16.19 0.66 -18.00
CA ASN A 279 15.80 1.82 -18.80
C ASN A 279 15.31 1.41 -20.18
N THR A 280 15.91 0.41 -20.81
CA THR A 280 15.50 -0.13 -22.10
C THR A 280 14.12 -0.77 -22.01
N GLU A 281 13.85 -1.56 -20.99
CA GLU A 281 12.54 -2.18 -20.80
C GLU A 281 11.47 -1.13 -20.46
N ILE A 282 11.78 -0.16 -19.60
CA ILE A 282 10.88 0.95 -19.26
C ILE A 282 10.56 1.78 -20.51
N SER A 283 11.56 2.10 -21.33
CA SER A 283 11.36 2.85 -22.58
C SER A 283 10.50 2.07 -23.58
N ARG A 284 10.69 0.75 -23.65
CA ARG A 284 9.88 -0.15 -24.50
C ARG A 284 8.41 -0.14 -24.07
N VAL A 285 8.14 -0.31 -22.78
CA VAL A 285 6.78 -0.29 -22.22
C VAL A 285 6.13 1.08 -22.42
N ALA A 286 6.87 2.15 -22.16
CA ALA A 286 6.39 3.52 -22.34
C ALA A 286 6.08 3.82 -23.81
N THR A 287 6.92 3.38 -24.73
CA THR A 287 6.69 3.51 -26.18
C THR A 287 5.39 2.81 -26.62
N LEU A 288 5.14 1.60 -26.08
CA LEU A 288 3.89 0.88 -26.33
C LEU A 288 2.68 1.60 -25.74
N LEU A 289 2.80 2.16 -24.54
CA LEU A 289 1.73 2.91 -23.89
C LEU A 289 1.41 4.20 -24.65
N PHE A 290 2.41 5.01 -24.93
CA PHE A 290 2.22 6.33 -25.55
C PHE A 290 1.91 6.26 -27.07
N GLY A 291 2.29 5.16 -27.72
CA GLY A 291 2.21 5.08 -29.18
C GLY A 291 3.22 5.99 -29.90
N SER A 292 4.15 6.56 -29.17
CA SER A 292 5.25 7.41 -29.66
C SER A 292 6.55 7.02 -28.94
N LYS A 293 7.68 7.16 -29.63
CA LYS A 293 8.97 6.67 -29.14
C LYS A 293 9.43 7.37 -27.87
N VAL A 294 9.88 6.59 -26.90
CA VAL A 294 10.64 7.04 -25.73
C VAL A 294 12.02 6.41 -25.83
N GLU A 295 13.08 7.21 -25.82
CA GLU A 295 14.44 6.70 -25.84
C GLU A 295 14.88 6.26 -24.44
N PRO A 296 15.76 5.24 -24.29
CA PRO A 296 16.27 4.81 -22.97
C PRO A 296 16.94 5.94 -22.17
N GLU A 297 17.57 6.91 -22.84
CA GLU A 297 18.20 8.09 -22.24
C GLU A 297 17.17 9.09 -21.68
N ASN A 298 15.91 8.97 -22.07
CA ASN A 298 14.80 9.77 -21.58
C ASN A 298 14.07 9.10 -20.41
N VAL A 299 14.59 7.97 -19.90
CA VAL A 299 14.18 7.38 -18.62
C VAL A 299 15.03 8.00 -17.52
N ILE A 300 14.44 8.95 -16.81
CA ILE A 300 15.11 9.75 -15.78
C ILE A 300 14.86 9.09 -14.43
N GLY A 301 15.92 8.57 -13.82
CA GLY A 301 15.90 7.97 -12.48
C GLY A 301 16.34 8.94 -11.39
N GLU A 302 16.50 8.41 -10.19
CA GLU A 302 17.01 9.17 -9.05
C GLU A 302 18.52 9.42 -9.16
N TYR A 303 18.92 10.59 -8.71
CA TYR A 303 20.30 10.96 -8.43
C TYR A 303 20.39 11.21 -6.94
N LEU A 304 20.98 10.26 -6.21
CA LEU A 304 21.07 10.30 -4.76
C LEU A 304 22.43 10.80 -4.31
N GLN A 305 22.44 11.47 -3.18
CA GLN A 305 23.63 11.98 -2.52
C GLN A 305 23.69 11.46 -1.09
N ARG A 306 24.88 10.99 -0.67
CA ARG A 306 25.14 10.67 0.72
C ARG A 306 25.28 11.95 1.54
N LEU A 307 24.65 11.95 2.71
CA LEU A 307 24.78 13.05 3.66
C LEU A 307 25.99 12.86 4.58
N THR A 308 26.16 11.64 5.10
CA THR A 308 27.21 11.32 6.08
C THR A 308 28.52 10.94 5.39
N THR A 309 29.62 11.10 6.11
CA THR A 309 30.93 10.57 5.67
C THR A 309 30.85 9.05 5.50
N GLU A 310 31.38 8.54 4.42
CA GLU A 310 31.47 7.10 4.17
C GLU A 310 32.58 6.47 5.01
N PHE A 311 32.24 5.38 5.72
CA PHE A 311 33.19 4.63 6.52
C PHE A 311 33.20 3.16 6.11
N ASP A 312 34.41 2.58 6.20
CA ASP A 312 34.59 1.13 6.02
C ASP A 312 34.33 0.41 7.35
N PHE A 313 33.16 -0.16 7.52
CA PHE A 313 32.76 -0.89 8.73
C PHE A 313 33.45 -2.25 8.89
N THR A 314 34.35 -2.65 8.02
CA THR A 314 35.23 -3.81 8.20
C THR A 314 36.54 -3.44 8.93
N SER A 315 36.87 -2.14 8.96
CA SER A 315 38.08 -1.64 9.62
C SER A 315 37.93 -1.63 11.15
N PRO A 316 38.87 -2.24 11.92
CA PRO A 316 38.77 -2.29 13.38
C PRO A 316 38.69 -0.91 14.07
N SER A 317 39.35 0.11 13.50
CA SER A 317 39.31 1.47 14.03
C SER A 317 37.95 2.13 13.86
N VAL A 318 37.27 1.85 12.76
CA VAL A 318 35.89 2.34 12.50
C VAL A 318 34.90 1.61 13.38
N VAL A 319 35.06 0.28 13.55
CA VAL A 319 34.20 -0.51 14.46
C VAL A 319 34.31 -0.01 15.90
N THR A 320 35.50 0.35 16.37
CA THR A 320 35.68 0.94 17.71
C THR A 320 34.92 2.26 17.84
N LYS A 321 35.05 3.17 16.87
CA LYS A 321 34.29 4.44 16.85
C LYS A 321 32.78 4.21 16.76
N LEU A 322 32.34 3.21 15.99
CA LEU A 322 30.92 2.84 15.88
C LEU A 322 30.39 2.36 17.24
N LYS A 323 31.14 1.53 17.95
CA LYS A 323 30.80 1.08 19.30
C LYS A 323 30.66 2.26 20.26
N GLU A 324 31.63 3.17 20.29
CA GLU A 324 31.57 4.39 21.12
C GLU A 324 30.36 5.27 20.75
N SER A 325 30.03 5.39 19.45
CA SER A 325 28.86 6.13 19.00
C SER A 325 27.54 5.53 19.48
N VAL A 326 27.43 4.18 19.46
CA VAL A 326 26.23 3.46 19.99
C VAL A 326 26.07 3.68 21.49
N ASP A 327 27.18 3.64 22.26
CA ASP A 327 27.14 3.83 23.72
C ASP A 327 26.79 5.29 24.13
N ASN A 328 27.25 6.27 23.34
CA ASN A 328 27.09 7.69 23.64
C ASN A 328 25.76 8.25 23.14
N ILE A 329 25.19 7.73 22.04
CA ILE A 329 24.00 8.31 21.41
C ILE A 329 22.80 8.35 22.36
N LEU A 330 22.64 7.34 23.20
CA LEU A 330 21.52 7.26 24.17
C LEU A 330 21.57 8.31 25.28
N LYS A 331 22.71 9.00 25.42
CA LYS A 331 22.92 10.08 26.40
C LYS A 331 22.85 11.46 25.76
N THR A 332 22.61 11.52 24.44
CA THR A 332 22.65 12.73 23.63
C THR A 332 21.24 13.17 23.30
N ASP A 333 20.87 14.39 23.67
CA ASP A 333 19.51 14.95 23.43
C ASP A 333 19.45 15.76 22.13
N THR A 334 20.55 16.36 21.70
CA THR A 334 20.62 17.20 20.50
C THR A 334 21.97 17.01 19.80
N LEU A 335 21.95 17.07 18.48
CA LEU A 335 23.14 17.07 17.62
C LEU A 335 22.98 18.13 16.55
N ASP A 336 24.08 18.76 16.14
CA ASP A 336 24.07 19.59 14.95
C ASP A 336 24.27 18.77 13.67
N ILE A 337 24.14 19.41 12.52
CA ILE A 337 24.23 18.72 11.22
C ILE A 337 25.65 18.23 10.94
N GLU A 338 26.68 18.96 11.39
CA GLU A 338 28.08 18.57 11.15
C GLU A 338 28.48 17.39 12.03
N ASP A 339 27.99 17.33 13.27
CA ASP A 339 28.13 16.17 14.14
C ASP A 339 27.50 14.92 13.49
N ILE A 340 26.27 15.05 12.96
CA ILE A 340 25.58 13.94 12.27
C ILE A 340 26.38 13.48 11.05
N LYS A 341 26.92 14.38 10.24
CA LYS A 341 27.69 14.04 9.04
C LYS A 341 28.94 13.24 9.35
N GLN A 342 29.59 13.49 10.49
CA GLN A 342 30.86 12.82 10.88
C GLN A 342 30.65 11.61 11.79
N ASN A 343 29.44 11.36 12.25
CA ASN A 343 29.15 10.29 13.20
C ASN A 343 29.04 8.92 12.52
N THR A 344 29.77 7.94 13.04
CA THR A 344 29.81 6.59 12.47
C THR A 344 28.49 5.83 12.56
N LEU A 345 27.69 6.06 13.62
CA LEU A 345 26.37 5.41 13.75
C LEU A 345 25.38 5.97 12.71
N PHE A 346 25.35 7.29 12.48
CA PHE A 346 24.49 7.88 11.46
C PHE A 346 24.90 7.45 10.05
N SER A 347 26.22 7.31 9.78
CA SER A 347 26.70 6.77 8.51
C SER A 347 26.29 5.31 8.32
N TRP A 348 26.36 4.51 9.38
CA TRP A 348 25.91 3.12 9.34
C TRP A 348 24.39 3.03 9.09
N ILE A 349 23.60 3.90 9.76
CA ILE A 349 22.14 3.98 9.55
C ILE A 349 21.81 4.38 8.11
N GLU A 350 22.49 5.39 7.56
CA GLU A 350 22.28 5.83 6.17
C GLU A 350 22.59 4.72 5.17
N THR A 351 23.68 3.96 5.38
CA THR A 351 24.05 2.81 4.55
C THR A 351 23.05 1.66 4.69
N THR A 352 22.56 1.40 5.91
CA THR A 352 21.70 0.22 6.16
C THR A 352 20.26 0.44 5.71
N PHE A 353 19.69 1.63 5.97
CA PHE A 353 18.26 1.93 5.79
C PHE A 353 17.96 2.94 4.69
N GLY A 354 18.96 3.62 4.14
CA GLY A 354 18.77 4.73 3.21
C GLY A 354 19.26 4.45 1.80
N ILE A 355 20.55 4.18 1.67
CA ILE A 355 21.22 4.08 0.37
C ILE A 355 22.11 2.86 0.28
N ASP A 356 22.19 2.33 -0.91
CA ASP A 356 23.10 1.27 -1.29
C ASP A 356 23.88 1.71 -2.52
N THR A 357 24.97 1.02 -2.84
CA THR A 357 25.86 1.38 -3.95
C THR A 357 25.92 0.26 -4.96
N ASP A 358 25.63 0.57 -6.21
CA ASP A 358 25.81 -0.36 -7.31
C ASP A 358 27.29 -0.72 -7.46
N PRO A 359 27.67 -2.00 -7.34
CA PRO A 359 29.07 -2.41 -7.31
C PRO A 359 29.79 -2.21 -8.67
N ILE A 360 29.06 -2.06 -9.76
CA ILE A 360 29.62 -1.91 -11.11
C ILE A 360 29.77 -0.43 -11.47
N SER A 361 28.70 0.35 -11.28
CA SER A 361 28.69 1.77 -11.67
C SER A 361 29.10 2.74 -10.56
N GLY A 362 29.19 2.28 -9.31
CA GLY A 362 29.43 3.13 -8.13
C GLY A 362 28.28 4.08 -7.80
N ARG A 363 27.13 3.93 -8.45
CA ARG A 363 25.99 4.80 -8.28
C ARG A 363 25.18 4.44 -7.04
N LEU A 364 24.68 5.48 -6.34
CA LEU A 364 23.81 5.31 -5.20
C LEU A 364 22.36 5.02 -5.66
N PHE A 365 21.71 4.09 -4.96
CA PHE A 365 20.28 3.80 -5.11
C PHE A 365 19.64 3.58 -3.73
N ARG A 366 18.32 3.63 -3.65
CA ARG A 366 17.61 3.44 -2.37
C ARG A 366 17.73 2.01 -1.89
N SER A 367 18.09 1.84 -0.61
CA SER A 367 17.98 0.55 0.06
C SER A 367 16.52 0.11 0.18
N SER A 368 16.29 -1.19 0.16
CA SER A 368 15.00 -1.75 0.53
C SER A 368 14.66 -1.43 1.99
N ALA A 369 13.37 -1.27 2.30
CA ALA A 369 12.93 -1.11 3.68
C ALA A 369 13.31 -2.33 4.52
N LYS A 370 13.91 -2.11 5.71
CA LYS A 370 14.40 -3.16 6.60
C LYS A 370 13.82 -3.00 8.00
N SER A 371 13.64 -4.12 8.72
CA SER A 371 13.28 -4.06 10.14
C SER A 371 14.46 -3.64 11.01
N ILE A 372 14.20 -2.95 12.12
CA ILE A 372 15.20 -2.71 13.16
C ILE A 372 15.36 -3.97 14.04
N SER A 373 14.24 -4.53 14.52
CA SER A 373 14.18 -5.56 15.58
C SER A 373 14.06 -6.98 15.04
N GLY A 374 13.58 -7.17 13.81
CA GLY A 374 13.30 -8.48 13.21
C GLY A 374 14.52 -9.38 13.04
N LYS A 375 14.26 -10.59 12.54
CA LYS A 375 15.31 -11.50 12.10
C LYS A 375 16.10 -10.86 10.95
N ASP A 376 17.42 -10.93 11.04
CA ASP A 376 18.34 -10.25 10.10
C ASP A 376 18.12 -8.71 10.04
N GLY A 377 17.54 -8.13 11.08
CA GLY A 377 17.27 -6.71 11.21
C GLY A 377 18.51 -5.87 11.55
N GLY A 378 18.34 -4.55 11.49
CA GLY A 378 19.43 -3.61 11.74
C GLY A 378 20.08 -3.77 13.12
N ALA A 379 19.30 -4.02 14.17
CA ALA A 379 19.84 -4.20 15.52
C ALA A 379 20.71 -5.46 15.64
N GLU A 380 20.35 -6.54 14.97
CA GLU A 380 21.13 -7.77 14.93
C GLU A 380 22.43 -7.58 14.14
N THR A 381 22.36 -6.92 12.99
CA THR A 381 23.54 -6.57 12.18
C THR A 381 24.49 -5.67 12.96
N LEU A 382 23.98 -4.61 13.62
CA LEU A 382 24.79 -3.70 14.42
C LEU A 382 25.41 -4.40 15.63
N SER A 383 24.68 -5.29 16.29
CA SER A 383 25.15 -6.13 17.40
C SER A 383 26.28 -7.05 16.96
N SER A 384 26.19 -7.68 15.79
CA SER A 384 27.24 -8.56 15.26
C SER A 384 28.54 -7.82 14.93
N ILE A 385 28.44 -6.56 14.48
CA ILE A 385 29.62 -5.72 14.18
C ILE A 385 30.26 -5.18 15.45
N THR A 386 29.47 -4.68 16.42
CA THR A 386 29.95 -3.95 17.58
C THR A 386 30.18 -4.83 18.83
N GLY A 387 29.54 -6.01 18.89
CA GLY A 387 29.50 -6.85 20.09
C GLY A 387 28.62 -6.29 21.22
N ILE A 388 27.81 -5.25 20.95
CA ILE A 388 26.85 -4.67 21.91
C ILE A 388 25.55 -5.48 21.86
N GLU A 389 24.85 -5.58 22.98
CA GLU A 389 23.57 -6.29 23.08
C GLU A 389 22.53 -5.76 22.08
N LYS A 390 21.80 -6.67 21.41
CA LYS A 390 20.78 -6.34 20.37
C LYS A 390 19.77 -5.31 20.84
N THR A 391 19.30 -5.39 22.09
CA THR A 391 18.32 -4.45 22.67
C THR A 391 18.86 -3.03 22.79
N ILE A 392 20.14 -2.88 23.13
CA ILE A 392 20.85 -1.58 23.18
C ILE A 392 21.02 -1.03 21.78
N CYS A 393 21.45 -1.86 20.83
CA CYS A 393 21.57 -1.49 19.42
C CYS A 393 20.21 -1.02 18.84
N GLN A 394 19.12 -1.71 19.15
CA GLN A 394 17.78 -1.31 18.74
C GLN A 394 17.42 0.09 19.24
N LYS A 395 17.60 0.35 20.53
CA LYS A 395 17.34 1.66 21.15
C LYS A 395 18.22 2.75 20.55
N ALA A 396 19.51 2.45 20.31
CA ALA A 396 20.43 3.40 19.71
C ALA A 396 20.03 3.80 18.27
N ILE A 397 19.59 2.83 17.45
CA ILE A 397 19.09 3.10 16.09
C ILE A 397 17.83 3.96 16.15
N GLN A 398 16.86 3.61 16.98
CA GLN A 398 15.61 4.37 17.12
C GLN A 398 15.88 5.80 17.58
N HIS A 399 16.73 5.96 18.60
CA HIS A 399 17.09 7.28 19.13
C HIS A 399 17.84 8.13 18.11
N ALA A 400 18.81 7.56 17.39
CA ALA A 400 19.53 8.26 16.33
C ALA A 400 18.62 8.70 15.19
N LEU A 401 17.67 7.87 14.76
CA LEU A 401 16.65 8.23 13.75
C LEU A 401 15.81 9.43 14.23
N MET A 402 15.38 9.42 15.50
CA MET A 402 14.60 10.51 16.07
C MET A 402 15.42 11.81 16.23
N LEU A 403 16.70 11.72 16.60
CA LEU A 403 17.60 12.88 16.64
C LEU A 403 17.79 13.46 15.23
N GLY A 404 18.11 12.62 14.25
CA GLY A 404 18.25 13.07 12.86
C GLY A 404 16.97 13.66 12.27
N PHE A 405 15.80 13.18 12.70
CA PHE A 405 14.51 13.77 12.32
C PHE A 405 14.27 15.14 12.97
N LYS A 406 14.65 15.32 14.23
CA LYS A 406 14.52 16.60 14.95
C LYS A 406 15.51 17.65 14.45
N THR A 407 16.66 17.25 13.97
CA THR A 407 17.69 18.15 13.44
C THR A 407 17.31 18.62 12.04
N ILE A 408 17.08 19.94 11.91
CA ILE A 408 16.65 20.55 10.64
C ILE A 408 17.87 21.02 9.86
N ASN A 409 17.96 20.64 8.60
CA ASN A 409 18.98 21.14 7.68
C ASN A 409 18.68 22.62 7.33
N PRO A 410 19.56 23.58 7.69
CA PRO A 410 19.30 25.00 7.45
C PRO A 410 19.18 25.35 5.96
N ALA A 411 19.84 24.62 5.08
CA ALA A 411 19.83 24.88 3.65
C ALA A 411 18.52 24.46 2.99
N THR A 412 17.89 23.37 3.46
CA THR A 412 16.67 22.81 2.86
C THR A 412 15.42 23.07 3.69
N SER A 413 15.55 23.41 4.97
CA SER A 413 14.47 23.50 5.97
C SER A 413 13.74 22.15 6.21
N PHE A 414 14.34 21.02 5.84
CA PHE A 414 13.83 19.67 6.09
C PHE A 414 14.66 18.95 7.16
N PRO A 415 14.09 17.91 7.81
CA PRO A 415 14.85 17.03 8.70
C PRO A 415 16.07 16.43 8.01
N VAL A 416 17.17 16.32 8.78
CA VAL A 416 18.41 15.70 8.31
C VAL A 416 18.20 14.23 8.00
N PHE A 417 17.49 13.49 8.86
CA PHE A 417 17.04 12.13 8.58
C PHE A 417 15.52 12.06 8.57
N ALA A 418 14.92 12.30 7.41
CA ALA A 418 13.52 11.99 7.18
C ALA A 418 13.39 10.48 6.91
N PHE A 419 12.52 9.77 7.64
CA PHE A 419 12.30 8.35 7.44
C PHE A 419 10.82 7.98 7.46
N LYS A 420 10.49 6.83 6.88
CA LYS A 420 9.16 6.23 6.88
C LYS A 420 9.21 4.97 7.73
N LEU A 421 8.18 4.80 8.56
CA LEU A 421 7.90 3.56 9.27
C LEU A 421 6.70 2.89 8.61
N HIS A 422 6.91 1.70 8.07
CA HIS A 422 5.87 0.89 7.42
C HIS A 422 5.43 -0.19 8.39
N GLN A 423 4.22 -0.06 8.93
CA GLN A 423 3.58 -1.08 9.76
C GLN A 423 2.50 -1.78 8.95
N PHE A 424 2.64 -3.07 8.78
CA PHE A 424 1.59 -3.92 8.22
C PHE A 424 0.65 -4.37 9.33
N ILE A 425 -0.65 -4.33 9.08
CA ILE A 425 -1.69 -4.79 9.98
C ILE A 425 -2.61 -5.70 9.17
N SER A 426 -2.69 -6.98 9.56
CA SER A 426 -3.59 -7.96 8.95
C SER A 426 -4.94 -7.95 9.66
N ARG A 427 -5.99 -8.36 8.95
CA ARG A 427 -7.35 -8.52 9.52
C ARG A 427 -7.52 -9.77 10.40
N GLY A 428 -6.54 -10.60 10.46
CA GLY A 428 -6.58 -11.90 11.11
C GLY A 428 -6.59 -13.05 10.09
N ASP A 429 -6.33 -14.23 10.60
CA ASP A 429 -6.31 -15.46 9.83
C ASP A 429 -7.27 -16.49 10.44
N THR A 430 -7.52 -17.57 9.72
CA THR A 430 -8.42 -18.63 10.14
C THR A 430 -7.62 -19.75 10.80
N VAL A 431 -8.06 -20.22 11.95
CA VAL A 431 -7.53 -21.44 12.56
C VAL A 431 -8.17 -22.64 11.87
N TYR A 432 -7.35 -23.59 11.47
CA TYR A 432 -7.78 -24.87 10.92
C TYR A 432 -7.50 -25.97 11.95
N ALA A 433 -8.41 -26.94 12.03
CA ALA A 433 -8.26 -28.08 12.92
C ALA A 433 -8.60 -29.39 12.22
N SER A 434 -7.93 -30.49 12.62
CA SER A 434 -8.31 -31.84 12.20
C SER A 434 -9.53 -32.34 12.97
N LEU A 435 -10.18 -33.38 12.43
CA LEU A 435 -11.37 -34.03 13.04
C LEU A 435 -11.02 -35.06 14.11
N ASP A 436 -9.77 -35.14 14.53
CA ASP A 436 -9.32 -36.01 15.60
C ASP A 436 -9.96 -35.65 16.96
N GLU A 437 -9.84 -36.55 17.94
CA GLU A 437 -10.25 -36.28 19.32
C GLU A 437 -9.51 -35.08 19.92
N LYS A 438 -10.10 -34.45 20.92
CA LYS A 438 -9.66 -33.18 21.48
C LYS A 438 -8.16 -33.13 21.82
N ASP A 439 -7.65 -34.17 22.46
CA ASP A 439 -6.27 -34.23 22.96
C ASP A 439 -5.22 -34.43 21.86
N ILE A 440 -5.61 -34.93 20.70
CA ILE A 440 -4.71 -35.25 19.58
C ILE A 440 -5.03 -34.43 18.31
N ARG A 441 -5.94 -33.45 18.40
CA ARG A 441 -6.31 -32.56 17.31
C ARG A 441 -5.10 -31.76 16.84
N HIS A 442 -4.88 -31.76 15.54
CA HIS A 442 -3.87 -30.91 14.91
C HIS A 442 -4.47 -29.53 14.60
N PHE A 443 -3.79 -28.48 15.05
CA PHE A 443 -4.17 -27.10 14.77
C PHE A 443 -3.12 -26.41 13.91
N THR A 444 -3.56 -25.53 13.00
CA THR A 444 -2.68 -24.69 12.19
C THR A 444 -3.40 -23.43 11.74
N ILE A 445 -2.63 -22.37 11.49
CA ILE A 445 -3.11 -21.15 10.82
C ILE A 445 -2.84 -21.18 9.31
N GLN A 446 -2.07 -22.15 8.83
CA GLN A 446 -1.75 -22.27 7.41
C GLN A 446 -2.91 -22.91 6.66
N LYS A 447 -3.36 -22.27 5.59
CA LYS A 447 -4.41 -22.80 4.72
C LYS A 447 -3.88 -24.01 3.93
N GLN A 448 -4.23 -25.20 4.41
CA GLN A 448 -3.91 -26.47 3.76
C GLN A 448 -5.06 -27.47 3.96
N LEU A 449 -5.22 -28.41 3.02
CA LEU A 449 -6.36 -29.31 3.02
C LEU A 449 -6.17 -30.51 3.96
N TYR A 450 -4.95 -30.96 4.18
CA TYR A 450 -4.64 -32.14 5.00
C TYR A 450 -3.52 -31.86 5.99
N VAL A 451 -3.52 -32.59 7.09
CA VAL A 451 -2.43 -32.56 8.08
C VAL A 451 -1.12 -33.01 7.38
N PRO A 452 0.00 -32.32 7.55
CA PRO A 452 1.28 -32.73 7.00
C PRO A 452 1.66 -34.15 7.44
N ASN A 453 2.21 -34.92 6.50
CA ASN A 453 2.65 -36.31 6.71
C ASN A 453 1.53 -37.32 7.05
N SER A 454 0.26 -36.98 6.88
CA SER A 454 -0.88 -37.87 7.14
C SER A 454 -1.34 -38.70 5.96
N ASN A 455 -0.58 -38.76 4.84
CA ASN A 455 -0.97 -39.44 3.58
C ASN A 455 -2.39 -39.07 3.08
N LYS A 456 -2.86 -37.85 3.41
CA LYS A 456 -4.22 -37.35 3.12
C LYS A 456 -5.35 -38.03 3.91
N ASP A 457 -5.02 -38.71 5.00
CA ASP A 457 -6.01 -39.41 5.83
C ASP A 457 -6.67 -38.49 6.88
N LYS A 458 -6.12 -37.27 7.08
CA LYS A 458 -6.64 -36.30 8.07
C LYS A 458 -6.90 -34.95 7.39
N ILE A 459 -8.18 -34.60 7.24
CA ILE A 459 -8.59 -33.32 6.67
C ILE A 459 -8.46 -32.19 7.69
N LEU A 460 -8.10 -31.01 7.23
CA LEU A 460 -8.09 -29.76 7.99
C LEU A 460 -9.27 -28.89 7.61
N LEU A 461 -10.08 -28.54 8.57
CA LEU A 461 -11.28 -27.74 8.38
C LEU A 461 -11.15 -26.39 9.13
N PRO A 462 -11.61 -25.31 8.54
CA PRO A 462 -11.57 -23.99 9.18
C PRO A 462 -12.55 -23.93 10.35
N LEU A 463 -12.15 -23.22 11.42
CA LEU A 463 -12.95 -23.01 12.62
C LEU A 463 -13.64 -21.65 12.62
N ALA A 464 -14.89 -21.64 13.10
CA ALA A 464 -15.61 -20.44 13.52
C ALA A 464 -15.97 -20.55 15.00
N PHE A 465 -16.12 -19.43 15.67
CA PHE A 465 -16.40 -19.38 17.10
C PHE A 465 -17.73 -18.69 17.38
N CYS A 466 -18.48 -19.24 18.33
CA CYS A 466 -19.64 -18.57 18.86
C CYS A 466 -19.21 -17.26 19.52
N ARG A 467 -19.78 -16.14 19.11
CA ARG A 467 -19.44 -14.81 19.64
C ARG A 467 -19.75 -14.63 21.12
N HIS A 468 -20.70 -15.40 21.65
CA HIS A 468 -21.13 -15.29 23.03
C HIS A 468 -20.30 -16.16 23.98
N CYS A 469 -20.12 -17.46 23.66
CA CYS A 469 -19.48 -18.40 24.59
C CYS A 469 -18.10 -18.92 24.13
N GLY A 470 -17.69 -18.64 22.91
CA GLY A 470 -16.41 -19.06 22.37
C GLY A 470 -16.32 -20.52 21.93
N GLN A 471 -17.44 -21.26 21.89
CA GLN A 471 -17.47 -22.63 21.38
C GLN A 471 -17.06 -22.64 19.91
N GLU A 472 -16.18 -23.55 19.55
CA GLU A 472 -15.70 -23.77 18.19
C GLU A 472 -16.67 -24.61 17.36
N PHE A 473 -16.74 -24.30 16.06
CA PHE A 473 -17.46 -25.01 15.03
C PHE A 473 -16.61 -25.11 13.78
N TYR A 474 -16.52 -26.30 13.19
CA TYR A 474 -15.91 -26.46 11.87
C TYR A 474 -16.82 -25.90 10.78
N THR A 475 -16.34 -25.04 9.93
CA THR A 475 -17.09 -24.52 8.78
C THR A 475 -16.91 -25.42 7.59
N VAL A 476 -18.01 -25.99 7.09
CA VAL A 476 -17.97 -27.08 6.10
C VAL A 476 -18.99 -26.89 4.99
N THR A 477 -18.66 -27.50 3.84
CA THR A 477 -19.61 -27.87 2.80
C THR A 477 -19.75 -29.38 2.79
N LYS A 478 -20.99 -29.90 2.87
CA LYS A 478 -21.31 -31.30 2.72
C LYS A 478 -21.60 -31.56 1.25
N VAL A 479 -20.82 -32.43 0.61
CA VAL A 479 -20.91 -32.78 -0.80
C VAL A 479 -21.04 -34.29 -0.97
N TYR A 480 -21.73 -34.74 -2.00
CA TYR A 480 -21.78 -36.16 -2.34
C TYR A 480 -20.60 -36.50 -3.25
N ASP A 481 -19.76 -37.43 -2.81
CA ASP A 481 -18.62 -37.97 -3.57
C ASP A 481 -19.10 -39.16 -4.40
N GLU A 482 -19.27 -38.98 -5.71
CA GLU A 482 -19.76 -40.00 -6.63
C GLU A 482 -18.80 -41.17 -6.76
N GLU A 483 -17.48 -40.95 -6.67
CA GLU A 483 -16.48 -42.03 -6.78
C GLU A 483 -16.53 -42.94 -5.57
N LYS A 484 -16.68 -42.39 -4.38
CA LYS A 484 -16.74 -43.10 -3.10
C LYS A 484 -18.17 -43.48 -2.68
N LYS A 485 -19.17 -43.03 -3.41
CA LYS A 485 -20.62 -43.22 -3.13
C LYS A 485 -20.97 -42.88 -1.70
N ALA A 486 -20.43 -41.79 -1.18
CA ALA A 486 -20.60 -41.34 0.20
C ALA A 486 -20.63 -39.82 0.29
N TRP A 487 -21.30 -39.31 1.30
CA TRP A 487 -21.22 -37.88 1.66
C TRP A 487 -19.88 -37.58 2.28
N ARG A 488 -19.36 -36.36 2.02
CA ARG A 488 -18.09 -35.87 2.51
C ARG A 488 -18.17 -34.42 2.92
N PHE A 489 -17.46 -34.06 3.99
CA PHE A 489 -17.28 -32.68 4.44
C PHE A 489 -15.98 -32.12 3.88
N LEU A 490 -16.07 -30.95 3.24
CA LEU A 490 -14.95 -30.18 2.72
C LEU A 490 -14.85 -28.83 3.44
N PRO A 491 -13.66 -28.22 3.53
CA PRO A 491 -13.49 -26.91 4.14
C PRO A 491 -14.27 -25.84 3.37
N ARG A 492 -14.92 -24.94 4.10
CA ARG A 492 -15.68 -23.79 3.57
C ARG A 492 -15.29 -22.50 4.29
N GLU A 493 -15.03 -21.45 3.54
CA GLU A 493 -14.90 -20.11 4.10
C GLU A 493 -16.29 -19.53 4.46
N LEU A 494 -16.39 -18.75 5.55
CA LEU A 494 -17.68 -18.19 6.00
C LEU A 494 -18.36 -17.30 4.96
N THR A 495 -17.60 -16.66 4.10
CA THR A 495 -18.10 -15.75 3.06
C THR A 495 -18.44 -16.46 1.75
N GLU A 496 -18.12 -17.75 1.64
CA GLU A 496 -18.35 -18.53 0.43
C GLU A 496 -19.83 -18.90 0.30
N ARG A 497 -20.43 -18.51 -0.84
CA ARG A 497 -21.80 -18.86 -1.19
C ARG A 497 -21.82 -20.11 -2.02
N ILE A 498 -22.68 -21.06 -1.66
CA ILE A 498 -22.89 -22.31 -2.40
C ILE A 498 -24.08 -22.12 -3.34
N PHE A 499 -23.89 -22.47 -4.61
CA PHE A 499 -24.91 -22.33 -5.66
C PHE A 499 -25.27 -23.68 -6.32
N GLU A 500 -24.63 -24.79 -5.91
CA GLU A 500 -24.86 -26.11 -6.50
C GLU A 500 -25.93 -26.89 -5.73
N GLU A 501 -26.89 -27.48 -6.42
CA GLU A 501 -28.03 -28.21 -5.84
C GLU A 501 -27.65 -29.44 -4.98
N ASN A 502 -26.44 -29.99 -5.17
CA ASN A 502 -25.96 -31.17 -4.46
C ASN A 502 -24.97 -30.84 -3.30
N GLN A 503 -24.98 -29.61 -2.82
CA GLN A 503 -24.08 -29.16 -1.75
C GLN A 503 -24.84 -28.48 -0.64
N GLU A 504 -24.53 -28.83 0.62
CA GLU A 504 -25.11 -28.24 1.81
C GLU A 504 -24.04 -27.49 2.61
N ALA A 505 -24.18 -26.17 2.78
CA ALA A 505 -23.32 -25.40 3.68
C ALA A 505 -23.72 -25.64 5.14
N GLY A 506 -22.74 -25.71 6.02
CA GLY A 506 -23.06 -25.87 7.44
C GLY A 506 -21.86 -25.80 8.37
N PHE A 507 -22.12 -26.27 9.58
CA PHE A 507 -21.17 -26.28 10.67
C PHE A 507 -21.16 -27.66 11.33
N LEU A 508 -19.96 -28.20 11.61
CA LEU A 508 -19.80 -29.41 12.41
C LEU A 508 -19.31 -29.04 13.81
N PHE A 509 -19.78 -29.74 14.80
CA PHE A 509 -19.19 -29.69 16.15
C PHE A 509 -19.21 -31.08 16.78
N SER A 510 -18.24 -31.32 17.67
CA SER A 510 -18.24 -32.50 18.53
C SER A 510 -18.80 -32.10 19.89
N ASP A 511 -19.58 -32.98 20.45
CA ASP A 511 -20.10 -32.82 21.80
C ASP A 511 -19.26 -33.68 22.79
N ASP A 512 -18.02 -33.25 23.02
CA ASP A 512 -17.07 -33.95 23.90
C ASP A 512 -17.51 -33.85 25.40
N ALA A 513 -18.52 -33.06 25.69
CA ALA A 513 -19.06 -32.85 27.04
C ALA A 513 -20.47 -33.43 27.24
N ASP A 514 -20.96 -34.25 26.30
CA ASP A 514 -22.33 -34.82 26.29
C ASP A 514 -23.43 -33.74 26.47
N GLU A 515 -23.16 -32.54 25.97
CA GLU A 515 -24.10 -31.40 26.09
C GLU A 515 -25.27 -31.47 25.12
N TRP A 516 -25.18 -32.27 24.02
CA TRP A 516 -26.24 -32.46 23.04
C TRP A 516 -26.52 -33.95 22.81
N SER A 517 -27.75 -34.39 22.97
CA SER A 517 -28.17 -35.80 22.81
C SER A 517 -28.73 -36.06 21.40
N ASP A 518 -28.59 -37.31 20.95
CA ASP A 518 -29.30 -37.80 19.75
C ASP A 518 -30.82 -37.80 19.92
N ASN A 519 -31.27 -37.87 21.17
CA ASN A 519 -32.67 -37.80 21.52
C ASN A 519 -33.15 -36.35 21.68
N LEU A 520 -33.95 -35.90 20.75
CA LEU A 520 -34.44 -34.53 20.72
C LEU A 520 -35.18 -34.10 22.00
N SER A 521 -35.88 -35.01 22.64
CA SER A 521 -36.59 -34.74 23.91
C SER A 521 -35.69 -34.27 25.04
N GLU A 522 -34.42 -34.76 25.06
CA GLU A 522 -33.44 -34.40 26.08
C GLU A 522 -32.78 -33.05 25.80
N ASN A 523 -32.95 -32.54 24.57
CA ASN A 523 -32.40 -31.26 24.14
C ASN A 523 -33.38 -30.10 24.25
N LEU A 524 -34.66 -30.34 24.61
CA LEU A 524 -35.70 -29.29 24.66
C LEU A 524 -35.30 -28.09 25.55
N GLU A 525 -34.64 -28.33 26.67
CA GLU A 525 -34.14 -27.26 27.54
C GLU A 525 -32.94 -26.49 26.96
N LYS A 526 -32.27 -27.04 25.93
CA LYS A 526 -31.11 -26.46 25.26
C LYS A 526 -31.46 -25.62 24.03
N ILE A 527 -32.75 -25.62 23.62
CA ILE A 527 -33.29 -24.88 22.49
C ILE A 527 -33.77 -23.51 22.96
N PRO A 528 -33.53 -22.43 22.19
CA PRO A 528 -34.02 -21.09 22.53
C PRO A 528 -35.54 -21.06 22.75
N GLU A 529 -35.99 -20.33 23.78
CA GLU A 529 -37.41 -20.24 24.12
C GLU A 529 -38.25 -19.68 22.97
N GLU A 530 -37.73 -18.76 22.19
CA GLU A 530 -38.37 -18.19 20.99
C GLU A 530 -38.58 -19.18 19.83
N TRP A 531 -37.99 -20.39 19.94
CA TRP A 531 -38.19 -21.48 18.99
C TRP A 531 -39.28 -22.46 19.41
N LYS A 532 -39.87 -22.25 20.57
CA LYS A 532 -40.92 -23.09 21.13
C LYS A 532 -42.28 -22.43 21.02
N ASP A 533 -43.34 -23.23 20.92
CA ASP A 533 -44.72 -22.79 21.02
C ASP A 533 -45.19 -22.71 22.48
N GLN A 534 -46.50 -22.41 22.68
CA GLN A 534 -47.08 -22.27 24.01
C GLN A 534 -47.13 -23.59 24.82
N ASP A 535 -47.05 -24.71 24.13
CA ASP A 535 -47.02 -26.06 24.73
C ASP A 535 -45.58 -26.55 25.01
N GLY A 536 -44.58 -25.77 24.63
CA GLY A 536 -43.16 -26.07 24.79
C GLY A 536 -42.55 -26.93 23.66
N ASP A 537 -43.32 -27.18 22.61
CA ASP A 537 -42.88 -27.93 21.44
C ASP A 537 -42.16 -27.01 20.44
N ILE A 538 -41.21 -27.61 19.67
CA ILE A 538 -40.41 -26.88 18.71
C ILE A 538 -41.24 -26.50 17.50
N LEU A 539 -41.25 -25.22 17.16
CA LEU A 539 -41.91 -24.66 15.98
C LEU A 539 -41.48 -25.40 14.70
N PHE A 540 -42.45 -25.78 13.86
CA PHE A 540 -42.22 -26.59 12.68
C PHE A 540 -41.15 -26.00 11.74
N ASN A 541 -41.18 -24.70 11.53
CA ASN A 541 -40.21 -23.97 10.69
C ASN A 541 -38.82 -23.81 11.31
N ARG A 542 -38.60 -24.29 12.55
CA ARG A 542 -37.31 -24.27 13.24
C ARG A 542 -36.63 -25.64 13.30
N ARG A 543 -37.40 -26.73 13.05
CA ARG A 543 -36.90 -28.11 13.15
C ARG A 543 -35.76 -28.43 12.16
N GLU A 544 -35.77 -27.82 11.00
CA GLU A 544 -34.71 -27.99 9.99
C GLU A 544 -33.34 -27.50 10.43
N TYR A 545 -33.31 -26.48 11.32
CA TYR A 545 -32.05 -25.86 11.83
C TYR A 545 -31.52 -26.55 13.09
N LEU A 546 -32.11 -27.64 13.51
CA LEU A 546 -31.59 -28.40 14.66
C LEU A 546 -30.34 -29.21 14.28
N PRO A 547 -29.40 -29.42 15.24
CA PRO A 547 -28.25 -30.27 14.99
C PRO A 547 -28.66 -31.71 14.61
N LYS A 548 -28.10 -32.21 13.51
CA LYS A 548 -28.33 -33.55 12.99
C LYS A 548 -27.14 -34.43 13.33
N PRO A 549 -27.31 -35.61 13.99
CA PRO A 549 -26.21 -36.49 14.30
C PRO A 549 -25.57 -37.06 13.01
N VAL A 550 -24.25 -37.14 13.00
CA VAL A 550 -23.48 -37.63 11.87
C VAL A 550 -22.18 -38.27 12.35
N GLN A 551 -21.78 -39.36 11.71
CA GLN A 551 -20.49 -39.99 11.99
C GLN A 551 -19.50 -39.62 10.88
N VAL A 552 -18.35 -39.04 11.24
CA VAL A 552 -17.38 -38.48 10.32
C VAL A 552 -15.98 -39.05 10.57
N THR A 553 -15.38 -39.60 9.52
CA THR A 553 -14.01 -40.12 9.55
C THR A 553 -12.97 -38.98 9.50
N ALA A 554 -11.74 -39.25 9.89
CA ALA A 554 -10.69 -38.24 9.93
C ALA A 554 -10.40 -37.58 8.57
N ASP A 555 -10.71 -38.25 7.45
CA ASP A 555 -10.60 -37.69 6.09
C ASP A 555 -11.87 -36.93 5.63
N GLY A 556 -12.85 -36.77 6.51
CA GLY A 556 -14.08 -36.00 6.29
C GLY A 556 -15.23 -36.78 5.66
N GLN A 557 -15.16 -38.10 5.51
CA GLN A 557 -16.25 -38.91 4.94
C GLN A 557 -17.31 -39.25 6.00
N VAL A 558 -18.57 -39.27 5.59
CA VAL A 558 -19.69 -39.71 6.43
C VAL A 558 -19.79 -41.22 6.38
N ARG A 559 -19.42 -41.92 7.46
CA ARG A 559 -19.43 -43.40 7.58
C ARG A 559 -19.72 -43.85 9.00
N ASN A 560 -20.35 -45.00 9.18
CA ASN A 560 -20.75 -45.55 10.47
C ASN A 560 -19.61 -45.85 11.46
N ASN A 561 -18.36 -45.83 10.99
CA ASN A 561 -17.16 -46.05 11.81
C ASN A 561 -16.42 -44.73 12.13
N GLY A 562 -17.03 -43.58 11.80
CA GLY A 562 -16.49 -42.27 12.09
C GLY A 562 -16.70 -41.78 13.53
N ARG A 563 -16.11 -40.65 13.88
CA ARG A 563 -16.37 -39.95 15.15
C ARG A 563 -17.81 -39.42 15.13
N HIS A 564 -18.50 -39.54 16.25
CA HIS A 564 -19.82 -38.98 16.43
C HIS A 564 -19.73 -37.44 16.52
N MET A 565 -20.48 -36.74 15.70
CA MET A 565 -20.52 -35.27 15.59
C MET A 565 -21.94 -34.83 15.25
N PHE A 566 -22.17 -33.53 15.31
CA PHE A 566 -23.44 -32.93 14.91
C PHE A 566 -23.23 -31.94 13.77
N PHE A 567 -24.12 -31.97 12.77
CA PHE A 567 -24.16 -31.04 11.66
C PHE A 567 -25.28 -30.04 11.82
N LEU A 568 -24.94 -28.75 11.76
CA LEU A 568 -25.87 -27.61 11.71
C LEU A 568 -25.86 -27.03 10.30
N GLU A 569 -27.02 -26.99 9.67
CA GLU A 569 -27.17 -26.39 8.34
C GLU A 569 -27.06 -24.86 8.42
N ALA A 570 -26.40 -24.27 7.42
CA ALA A 570 -26.28 -22.82 7.31
C ALA A 570 -27.63 -22.17 6.89
N PRO A 571 -27.91 -20.95 7.37
CA PRO A 571 -27.09 -20.08 8.21
C PRO A 571 -27.09 -20.50 9.68
N PHE A 572 -26.02 -20.14 10.42
CA PHE A 572 -25.91 -20.39 11.85
C PHE A 572 -26.99 -19.60 12.60
N ARG A 573 -27.97 -20.30 13.18
CA ARG A 573 -29.16 -19.70 13.78
C ARG A 573 -29.12 -19.64 15.29
N PHE A 574 -28.46 -20.59 15.95
CA PHE A 574 -28.26 -20.60 17.39
C PHE A 574 -27.03 -21.42 17.76
N CYS A 575 -26.52 -21.20 18.94
CA CYS A 575 -25.43 -22.00 19.52
C CYS A 575 -25.98 -23.09 20.43
N PRO A 576 -25.80 -24.39 20.13
CA PRO A 576 -26.29 -25.48 20.98
C PRO A 576 -25.72 -25.47 22.41
N HIS A 577 -24.52 -24.89 22.59
CA HIS A 577 -23.85 -24.80 23.88
C HIS A 577 -24.40 -23.70 24.79
N CYS A 578 -24.53 -22.45 24.31
CA CYS A 578 -24.97 -21.33 25.14
C CYS A 578 -26.42 -20.90 24.88
N LYS A 579 -27.13 -21.57 23.98
CA LYS A 579 -28.55 -21.35 23.61
C LYS A 579 -28.86 -19.98 23.01
N VAL A 580 -27.85 -19.18 22.69
CA VAL A 580 -28.05 -17.86 22.11
C VAL A 580 -28.40 -17.98 20.62
N SER A 581 -29.47 -17.30 20.20
CA SER A 581 -29.92 -17.18 18.80
C SER A 581 -29.17 -16.07 18.07
N TYR A 582 -29.05 -16.23 16.73
CA TYR A 582 -28.38 -15.29 15.84
C TYR A 582 -29.27 -14.90 14.65
#